data_18a4b9a2dace76ca5c2192aaf9704e98
#
_entry.id   18a4b9a2dace76ca5c2192aaf9704e98
#
_cell.length_a   1.000
_cell.length_b   1.000
_cell.length_c   1.000
_cell.angle_alpha   90.00
_cell.angle_beta   90.00
_cell.angle_gamma   90.00
#
_symmetry.space_group_name_H-M   'P 1'
#
loop_
_entity.id
_entity.type
_entity.pdbx_description
1 polymer ?
#
loop_
_entity_poly.entity_id
_entity_poly.type
_entity_poly.pdbx_seq_one_letter_code
_entity_poly.pdbx_strand_id
1 'polypeptide(L)'
;MTATPAPAWAQRMRHFTNWLTQDIGGGPRPWKFSWVINFQKCGTFFFLGWLIWLYDNHSTGAWIYLALHGTYGLVWLLKDMAFPDPNWQTRITLLGGINAFAGVLGWYWAFGWLLISGTAQPDYPLPDYAWYCLCISLCTFGMVLMI
;
A
#
# COMPACT_ATOMS: atom_id res chain seq x y z
N MET A 1 -0.09 16.78 28.88
CA MET A 1 -1.22 17.12 27.98
C MET A 1 -1.99 15.84 27.75
N THR A 2 -3.21 15.70 28.28
CA THR A 2 -4.08 14.54 28.02
C THR A 2 -4.69 14.73 26.65
N ALA A 3 -4.36 13.83 25.72
CA ALA A 3 -4.91 13.87 24.36
C ALA A 3 -6.46 13.74 24.43
N THR A 4 -7.15 14.63 23.75
CA THR A 4 -8.61 14.58 23.64
C THR A 4 -9.02 13.23 23.02
N PRO A 5 -9.96 12.48 23.60
CA PRO A 5 -10.37 11.19 23.05
C PRO A 5 -10.94 11.36 21.62
N ALA A 6 -10.58 10.46 20.73
CA ALA A 6 -11.07 10.48 19.36
C ALA A 6 -12.61 10.43 19.33
N PRO A 7 -13.29 11.11 18.38
CA PRO A 7 -14.74 11.10 18.28
C PRO A 7 -15.29 9.68 18.06
N ALA A 8 -16.52 9.42 18.51
CA ALA A 8 -17.11 8.08 18.53
C ALA A 8 -17.14 7.40 17.15
N TRP A 9 -17.36 8.18 16.07
CA TRP A 9 -17.35 7.64 14.72
C TRP A 9 -15.95 7.12 14.32
N ALA A 10 -14.88 7.85 14.69
CA ALA A 10 -13.50 7.45 14.39
C ALA A 10 -13.10 6.18 15.17
N GLN A 11 -13.60 6.04 16.40
CA GLN A 11 -13.39 4.82 17.20
C GLN A 11 -14.10 3.61 16.55
N ARG A 12 -15.35 3.79 16.07
CA ARG A 12 -16.10 2.73 15.36
C ARG A 12 -15.39 2.33 14.06
N MET A 13 -14.94 3.31 13.28
CA MET A 13 -14.19 3.04 12.04
C MET A 13 -12.90 2.28 12.31
N ARG A 14 -12.15 2.67 13.32
CA ARG A 14 -10.94 1.95 13.73
C ARG A 14 -11.25 0.51 14.16
N HIS A 15 -12.30 0.33 14.98
CA HIS A 15 -12.71 -1.00 15.41
C HIS A 15 -13.12 -1.89 14.22
N PHE A 16 -13.91 -1.36 13.30
CA PHE A 16 -14.32 -2.07 12.08
C PHE A 16 -13.13 -2.42 11.20
N THR A 17 -12.21 -1.48 10.96
CA THR A 17 -11.01 -1.71 10.16
C THR A 17 -10.10 -2.77 10.80
N ASN A 18 -9.90 -2.69 12.11
CA ASN A 18 -9.11 -3.69 12.83
C ASN A 18 -9.77 -5.07 12.76
N TRP A 19 -11.08 -5.16 12.96
CA TRP A 19 -11.79 -6.43 12.81
C TRP A 19 -11.62 -7.00 11.40
N LEU A 20 -11.80 -6.17 10.38
CA LEU A 20 -11.72 -6.59 8.97
C LEU A 20 -10.33 -7.09 8.58
N THR A 21 -9.28 -6.46 9.09
CA THR A 21 -7.89 -6.77 8.71
C THR A 21 -7.17 -7.70 9.68
N GLN A 22 -7.66 -7.86 10.92
CA GLN A 22 -6.95 -8.61 11.94
C GLN A 22 -7.74 -9.81 12.47
N ASP A 23 -9.07 -9.70 12.56
CA ASP A 23 -9.90 -10.64 13.32
C ASP A 23 -10.95 -11.38 12.50
N ILE A 24 -11.16 -11.01 11.24
CA ILE A 24 -12.18 -11.63 10.40
C ILE A 24 -12.01 -13.15 10.33
N GLY A 25 -13.11 -13.88 10.45
CA GLY A 25 -13.15 -15.34 10.42
C GLY A 25 -12.68 -16.02 11.72
N GLY A 26 -12.10 -15.30 12.67
CA GLY A 26 -11.61 -15.87 13.93
C GLY A 26 -10.52 -16.95 13.74
N GLY A 27 -10.25 -17.73 14.78
CA GLY A 27 -9.33 -18.87 14.75
C GLY A 27 -7.86 -18.51 15.00
N PRO A 28 -6.91 -19.38 14.55
CA PRO A 28 -5.48 -19.18 14.79
C PRO A 28 -4.96 -17.88 14.19
N ARG A 29 -4.02 -17.23 14.90
CA ARG A 29 -3.36 -16.00 14.47
C ARG A 29 -1.87 -16.23 14.18
N PRO A 30 -1.53 -16.86 13.02
CA PRO A 30 -0.16 -17.29 12.75
C PRO A 30 0.78 -16.14 12.41
N TRP A 31 0.28 -15.05 11.83
CA TRP A 31 1.10 -13.97 11.29
C TRP A 31 1.02 -12.70 12.13
N LYS A 32 2.10 -11.93 12.14
CA LYS A 32 2.06 -10.53 12.55
C LYS A 32 1.49 -9.69 11.41
N PHE A 33 0.66 -8.70 11.74
CA PHE A 33 0.08 -7.80 10.74
C PHE A 33 1.16 -7.03 9.96
N SER A 34 2.21 -6.57 10.64
CA SER A 34 3.36 -5.92 10.00
C SER A 34 4.04 -6.79 8.95
N TRP A 35 4.10 -8.11 9.13
CA TRP A 35 4.69 -8.99 8.11
C TRP A 35 3.90 -9.01 6.81
N VAL A 36 2.57 -9.03 6.90
CA VAL A 36 1.68 -9.00 5.73
C VAL A 36 1.83 -7.67 5.00
N ILE A 37 1.83 -6.55 5.74
CA ILE A 37 2.00 -5.22 5.17
C ILE A 37 3.37 -5.09 4.50
N ASN A 38 4.43 -5.44 5.21
CA ASN A 38 5.80 -5.30 4.69
C ASN A 38 6.04 -6.20 3.49
N PHE A 39 5.55 -7.44 3.51
CA PHE A 39 5.65 -8.35 2.38
C PHE A 39 4.96 -7.77 1.13
N GLN A 40 3.73 -7.27 1.27
CA GLN A 40 3.00 -6.67 0.15
C GLN A 40 3.69 -5.40 -0.36
N LYS A 41 4.05 -4.49 0.54
CA LYS A 41 4.64 -3.20 0.16
C LYS A 41 6.03 -3.35 -0.46
N CYS A 42 6.91 -4.14 0.15
CA CYS A 42 8.23 -4.42 -0.42
C CYS A 42 8.13 -5.29 -1.69
N GLY A 43 7.21 -6.26 -1.69
CA GLY A 43 6.91 -7.09 -2.85
C GLY A 43 6.42 -6.29 -4.06
N THR A 44 5.83 -5.11 -3.83
CA THR A 44 5.37 -4.22 -4.90
C THR A 44 6.51 -3.83 -5.85
N PHE A 45 7.70 -3.54 -5.33
CA PHE A 45 8.86 -3.22 -6.18
C PHE A 45 9.18 -4.36 -7.14
N PHE A 46 9.28 -5.57 -6.62
CA PHE A 46 9.63 -6.76 -7.43
C PHE A 46 8.48 -7.14 -8.38
N PHE A 47 7.23 -7.05 -7.92
CA PHE A 47 6.05 -7.35 -8.73
C PHE A 47 5.94 -6.40 -9.92
N LEU A 48 6.08 -5.09 -9.71
CA LEU A 48 6.02 -4.11 -10.79
C LEU A 48 7.20 -4.24 -11.76
N GLY A 49 8.40 -4.50 -11.26
CA GLY A 49 9.57 -4.80 -12.09
C GLY A 49 9.36 -6.04 -12.97
N TRP A 50 8.78 -7.09 -12.39
CA TRP A 50 8.41 -8.29 -13.12
C TRP A 50 7.35 -8.02 -14.19
N LEU A 51 6.34 -7.18 -13.91
CA LEU A 51 5.33 -6.79 -14.89
C LEU A 51 5.94 -5.99 -16.05
N ILE A 52 6.84 -5.04 -15.78
CA ILE A 52 7.54 -4.28 -16.81
C ILE A 52 8.29 -5.24 -17.74
N TRP A 53 9.00 -6.20 -17.18
CA TRP A 53 9.71 -7.22 -17.96
C TRP A 53 8.73 -8.14 -18.73
N LEU A 54 7.64 -8.61 -18.10
CA LEU A 54 6.67 -9.53 -18.70
C LEU A 54 5.94 -8.92 -19.89
N TYR A 55 5.55 -7.64 -19.79
CA TYR A 55 4.78 -6.93 -20.83
C TYR A 55 5.67 -6.09 -21.75
N ASP A 56 6.98 -6.12 -21.57
CA ASP A 56 7.97 -5.30 -22.31
C ASP A 56 7.58 -3.81 -22.35
N ASN A 57 6.98 -3.32 -21.25
CA ASN A 57 6.47 -1.96 -21.16
C ASN A 57 7.46 -1.04 -20.46
N HIS A 58 8.34 -0.42 -21.24
CA HIS A 58 9.35 0.52 -20.77
C HIS A 58 8.91 1.99 -20.84
N SER A 59 7.60 2.26 -20.80
CA SER A 59 7.06 3.62 -20.81
C SER A 59 7.49 4.41 -19.57
N THR A 60 7.59 5.73 -19.72
CA THR A 60 7.88 6.65 -18.59
C THR A 60 6.88 6.47 -17.45
N GLY A 61 5.59 6.27 -17.75
CA GLY A 61 4.57 6.04 -16.73
C GLY A 61 4.81 4.77 -15.92
N ALA A 62 5.21 3.65 -16.57
CA ALA A 62 5.51 2.40 -15.89
C ALA A 62 6.71 2.55 -14.93
N TRP A 63 7.77 3.23 -15.35
CA TRP A 63 8.94 3.50 -14.51
C TRP A 63 8.63 4.45 -13.36
N ILE A 64 7.82 5.49 -13.58
CA ILE A 64 7.39 6.39 -12.51
C ILE A 64 6.54 5.63 -11.49
N TYR A 65 5.60 4.79 -11.93
CA TYR A 65 4.78 3.99 -11.04
C TYR A 65 5.64 3.04 -10.18
N LEU A 66 6.59 2.34 -10.78
CA LEU A 66 7.56 1.51 -10.07
C LEU A 66 8.37 2.33 -9.06
N ALA A 67 8.91 3.47 -9.48
CA ALA A 67 9.73 4.32 -8.62
C ALA A 67 8.93 4.82 -7.40
N LEU A 68 7.73 5.32 -7.62
CA LEU A 68 6.90 5.86 -6.54
C LEU A 68 6.43 4.78 -5.56
N HIS A 69 5.83 3.69 -6.07
CA HIS A 69 5.25 2.66 -5.21
C HIS A 69 6.29 1.68 -4.66
N GLY A 70 7.35 1.43 -5.41
CA GLY A 70 8.47 0.61 -4.95
C GLY A 70 9.26 1.28 -3.83
N THR A 71 9.65 2.55 -4.02
CA THR A 71 10.35 3.32 -2.95
C THR A 71 9.48 3.53 -1.73
N TYR A 72 8.18 3.78 -1.92
CA TYR A 72 7.23 3.86 -0.82
C TYR A 72 7.24 2.58 0.04
N GLY A 73 7.29 1.41 -0.58
CA GLY A 73 7.39 0.14 0.13
C GLY A 73 8.66 0.00 0.95
N LEU A 74 9.80 0.44 0.41
CA LEU A 74 11.08 0.42 1.11
C LEU A 74 11.11 1.41 2.29
N VAL A 75 10.63 2.64 2.09
CA VAL A 75 10.51 3.64 3.16
C VAL A 75 9.61 3.13 4.29
N TRP A 76 8.54 2.44 3.93
CA TRP A 76 7.64 1.83 4.89
C TRP A 76 8.30 0.73 5.73
N LEU A 77 9.10 -0.13 5.11
CA LEU A 77 9.86 -1.16 5.82
C LEU A 77 10.87 -0.52 6.79
N LEU A 78 11.61 0.50 6.34
CA LEU A 78 12.55 1.23 7.19
C LEU A 78 11.84 1.89 8.39
N LYS A 79 10.66 2.45 8.16
CA LYS A 79 9.82 3.02 9.22
C LYS A 79 9.40 1.95 10.24
N ASP A 80 8.91 0.79 9.79
CA ASP A 80 8.49 -0.28 10.71
C ASP A 80 9.68 -0.83 11.53
N MET A 81 10.87 -0.85 10.93
CA MET A 81 12.09 -1.26 11.63
C MET A 81 12.57 -0.23 12.66
N ALA A 82 12.49 1.06 12.35
CA ALA A 82 12.97 2.15 13.21
C ALA A 82 11.93 2.60 14.24
N PHE A 83 10.66 2.61 13.86
CA PHE A 83 9.53 3.11 14.64
C PHE A 83 8.32 2.18 14.50
N PRO A 84 8.38 0.96 15.08
CA PRO A 84 7.29 -0.02 14.92
C PRO A 84 5.99 0.49 15.55
N ASP A 85 4.90 0.51 14.78
CA ASP A 85 3.57 0.83 15.28
C ASP A 85 3.05 -0.35 16.11
N PRO A 86 2.70 -0.16 17.41
CA PRO A 86 2.19 -1.22 18.26
C PRO A 86 0.97 -1.95 17.69
N ASN A 87 0.07 -1.25 16.99
CA ASN A 87 -1.13 -1.85 16.37
C ASN A 87 -0.77 -2.86 15.26
N TRP A 88 0.38 -2.70 14.62
CA TRP A 88 0.83 -3.56 13.53
C TRP A 88 1.70 -4.72 13.99
N GLN A 89 2.17 -4.67 15.23
CA GLN A 89 2.88 -5.79 15.86
C GLN A 89 1.91 -6.86 16.38
N THR A 90 0.60 -6.65 16.29
CA THR A 90 -0.43 -7.62 16.70
C THR A 90 -0.47 -8.83 15.78
N ARG A 91 -0.86 -9.98 16.34
CA ARG A 91 -1.09 -11.19 15.55
C ARG A 91 -2.49 -11.18 14.97
N ILE A 92 -2.62 -11.65 13.73
CA ILE A 92 -3.84 -11.62 12.93
C ILE A 92 -4.27 -13.00 12.48
N THR A 93 -5.56 -13.16 12.24
CA THR A 93 -6.14 -14.39 11.71
C THR A 93 -5.70 -14.63 10.26
N LEU A 94 -5.80 -15.86 9.79
CA LEU A 94 -5.47 -16.22 8.41
C LEU A 94 -6.30 -15.39 7.40
N LEU A 95 -7.62 -15.35 7.62
CA LEU A 95 -8.52 -14.58 6.73
C LEU A 95 -8.28 -13.08 6.85
N GLY A 96 -7.97 -12.56 8.05
CA GLY A 96 -7.58 -11.16 8.23
C GLY A 96 -6.32 -10.81 7.43
N GLY A 97 -5.32 -11.68 7.44
CA GLY A 97 -4.11 -11.51 6.64
C GLY A 97 -4.36 -11.54 5.13
N ILE A 98 -5.15 -12.48 4.64
CA ILE A 98 -5.54 -12.56 3.23
C ILE A 98 -6.32 -11.31 2.81
N ASN A 99 -7.29 -10.89 3.62
CA ASN A 99 -8.08 -9.70 3.34
C ASN A 99 -7.23 -8.42 3.38
N ALA A 100 -6.33 -8.30 4.33
CA ALA A 100 -5.39 -7.18 4.38
C ALA A 100 -4.49 -7.14 3.14
N PHE A 101 -3.93 -8.29 2.75
CA PHE A 101 -3.07 -8.40 1.58
C PHE A 101 -3.81 -8.10 0.28
N ALA A 102 -4.90 -8.81 0.00
CA ALA A 102 -5.61 -8.73 -1.27
C ALA A 102 -6.67 -7.61 -1.31
N GLY A 103 -7.48 -7.47 -0.26
CA GLY A 103 -8.62 -6.56 -0.23
C GLY A 103 -8.25 -5.11 0.06
N VAL A 104 -7.21 -4.87 0.86
CA VAL A 104 -6.80 -3.52 1.27
C VAL A 104 -5.55 -3.07 0.52
N LEU A 105 -4.50 -3.88 0.50
CA LEU A 105 -3.22 -3.52 -0.08
C LEU A 105 -3.06 -3.94 -1.55
N GLY A 106 -3.82 -4.93 -2.01
CA GLY A 106 -3.73 -5.49 -3.36
C GLY A 106 -4.05 -4.49 -4.49
N TRP A 107 -4.74 -3.40 -4.19
CA TRP A 107 -5.06 -2.36 -5.16
C TRP A 107 -3.82 -1.74 -5.82
N TYR A 108 -2.71 -1.61 -5.08
CA TYR A 108 -1.44 -1.14 -5.65
C TYR A 108 -0.93 -2.07 -6.76
N TRP A 109 -1.11 -3.37 -6.59
CA TRP A 109 -0.73 -4.37 -7.58
C TRP A 109 -1.71 -4.39 -8.76
N ALA A 110 -3.02 -4.28 -8.48
CA ALA A 110 -4.05 -4.27 -9.51
C ALA A 110 -3.90 -3.03 -10.43
N PHE A 111 -3.74 -1.84 -9.87
CA PHE A 111 -3.53 -0.63 -10.68
C PHE A 111 -2.19 -0.66 -11.42
N GLY A 112 -1.13 -1.16 -10.80
CA GLY A 112 0.14 -1.37 -11.46
C GLY A 112 0.03 -2.32 -12.65
N TRP A 113 -0.69 -3.43 -12.48
CA TRP A 113 -0.95 -4.36 -13.56
C TRP A 113 -1.78 -3.72 -14.68
N LEU A 114 -2.86 -3.03 -14.38
CA LEU A 114 -3.71 -2.35 -15.36
C LEU A 114 -2.90 -1.35 -16.21
N LEU A 115 -2.04 -0.56 -15.56
CA LEU A 115 -1.20 0.42 -16.23
C LEU A 115 -0.11 -0.24 -17.10
N ILE A 116 0.63 -1.19 -16.53
CA ILE A 116 1.80 -1.78 -17.18
C ILE A 116 1.41 -2.75 -18.29
N SER A 117 0.31 -3.51 -18.12
CA SER A 117 -0.21 -4.41 -19.16
C SER A 117 -0.83 -3.68 -20.34
N GLY A 118 -1.08 -2.36 -20.22
CA GLY A 118 -1.80 -1.59 -21.22
C GLY A 118 -3.32 -1.86 -21.26
N THR A 119 -3.85 -2.62 -20.29
CA THR A 119 -5.29 -2.92 -20.22
C THR A 119 -6.12 -1.67 -19.92
N ALA A 120 -5.58 -0.76 -19.10
CA ALA A 120 -6.15 0.54 -18.87
C ALA A 120 -5.20 1.60 -19.46
N GLN A 121 -5.64 2.27 -20.51
CA GLN A 121 -4.99 3.46 -21.07
C GLN A 121 -5.94 4.63 -20.84
N PRO A 122 -5.90 5.25 -19.66
CA PRO A 122 -6.77 6.37 -19.38
C PRO A 122 -6.39 7.55 -20.26
N ASP A 123 -7.39 8.12 -20.91
CA ASP A 123 -7.26 9.38 -21.63
C ASP A 123 -7.31 10.51 -20.58
N TYR A 124 -6.17 11.14 -20.34
CA TYR A 124 -6.08 12.19 -19.33
C TYR A 124 -6.32 13.56 -19.96
N PRO A 125 -7.07 14.45 -19.27
CA PRO A 125 -7.33 15.81 -19.78
C PRO A 125 -6.10 16.73 -19.73
N LEU A 126 -4.99 16.27 -19.16
CA LEU A 126 -3.74 17.01 -19.01
C LEU A 126 -2.62 16.33 -19.82
N PRO A 127 -1.62 17.09 -20.28
CA PRO A 127 -0.43 16.52 -20.90
C PRO A 127 0.30 15.58 -19.93
N ASP A 128 0.97 14.54 -20.45
CA ASP A 128 1.65 13.50 -19.66
C ASP A 128 2.60 14.08 -18.62
N TYR A 129 3.41 15.08 -18.98
CA TYR A 129 4.35 15.69 -18.04
C TYR A 129 3.65 16.35 -16.84
N ALA A 130 2.47 16.95 -17.05
CA ALA A 130 1.70 17.55 -15.96
C ALA A 130 1.15 16.49 -15.02
N TRP A 131 0.68 15.35 -15.54
CA TRP A 131 0.29 14.20 -14.75
C TRP A 131 1.45 13.62 -13.96
N TYR A 132 2.62 13.44 -14.58
CA TYR A 132 3.80 12.91 -13.89
C TYR A 132 4.24 13.83 -12.76
N CYS A 133 4.29 15.14 -12.99
CA CYS A 133 4.60 16.12 -11.97
C CYS A 133 3.61 16.07 -10.81
N LEU A 134 2.31 15.99 -11.11
CA LEU A 134 1.26 15.89 -10.09
C LEU A 134 1.40 14.61 -9.26
N CYS A 135 1.55 13.45 -9.90
CA CYS A 135 1.71 12.16 -9.21
C CYS A 135 2.96 12.14 -8.34
N ILE A 136 4.11 12.60 -8.84
CA ILE A 136 5.35 12.66 -8.08
C ILE A 136 5.19 13.59 -6.88
N SER A 137 4.60 14.77 -7.07
CA SER A 137 4.40 15.74 -5.99
C SER A 137 3.48 15.19 -4.89
N LEU A 138 2.34 14.59 -5.25
CA LEU A 138 1.39 14.02 -4.31
C LEU A 138 1.99 12.84 -3.54
N CYS A 139 2.70 11.93 -4.23
CA CYS A 139 3.36 10.80 -3.58
C CYS A 139 4.46 11.27 -2.63
N THR A 140 5.30 12.22 -3.06
CA THR A 140 6.38 12.77 -2.22
C THR A 140 5.79 13.45 -0.99
N PHE A 141 4.77 14.28 -1.16
CA PHE A 141 4.08 14.94 -0.06
C PHE A 141 3.46 13.91 0.91
N GLY A 142 2.80 12.89 0.39
CA GLY A 142 2.25 11.81 1.21
C GLY A 142 3.32 11.05 2.00
N MET A 143 4.49 10.79 1.39
CA MET A 143 5.62 10.18 2.11
C MET A 143 6.16 11.07 3.23
N VAL A 144 6.31 12.37 2.98
CA VAL A 144 6.78 13.33 4.00
C VAL A 144 5.81 13.41 5.19
N LEU A 145 4.50 13.39 4.94
CA LEU A 145 3.50 13.40 6.02
C LEU A 145 3.49 12.12 6.86
N MET A 146 4.09 11.04 6.36
CA MET A 146 4.07 9.73 7.00
C MET A 146 5.28 9.51 7.93
N ILE A 147 6.33 10.27 7.76
CA ILE A 147 7.57 10.23 8.56
C ILE A 147 7.40 11.10 9.80
#